data_acc6047cfa72d209fe764c583370f823
#
_entry.id   acc6047cfa72d209fe764c583370f823
#
_cell.length_a   1.000
_cell.length_b   1.000
_cell.length_c   1.000
_cell.angle_alpha   90.00
_cell.angle_beta   90.00
_cell.angle_gamma   90.00
#
_symmetry.space_group_name_H-M   'P 1'
#
loop_
_entity.id
_entity.type
_entity.pdbx_description
1 polymer ?
#
loop_
_entity_poly.entity_id
_entity_poly.type
_entity_poly.pdbx_seq_one_letter_code
_entity_poly.pdbx_strand_id
1 'polypeptide(L)'
;MNSLYSDVKFIVGKERRVVHAHRCILACRCKVFNGMFSHQLQAAKPSHEHQVPFVLADIHPDVFLAVMEYLYTNHVTLNNIIALEVLTSAVEYGLNDLRKLCVEFISKTLTVELGCEALQAAVTYGQTDLKQKCLAFIERFTEEIIKTQSFRELSDLGLLSILQSDQLSIDEVPLIQAVREWAHVNSVVLEVPVSVVALDVVKGLRLFLLSPEDLTTLEKENMKDELIPESQIAQAWKFHALKKVNEAQSYLFQRRKGTLPREHHHYLEPPSK
;
A
#
# COMPACT_ATOMS: atom_id res chain seq x y z
N MET A 1 -30.72 3.26 11.50
CA MET A 1 -31.69 3.62 10.45
C MET A 1 -33.05 3.08 10.81
N ASN A 2 -34.08 3.89 10.59
CA ASN A 2 -35.45 3.48 10.91
C ASN A 2 -35.94 2.45 9.88
N SER A 3 -36.56 1.34 10.33
CA SER A 3 -37.17 0.33 9.45
C SER A 3 -38.45 0.82 8.78
N LEU A 4 -39.04 1.93 9.26
CA LEU A 4 -40.26 2.49 8.74
C LEU A 4 -40.04 2.99 7.29
N TYR A 5 -40.89 2.56 6.38
CA TYR A 5 -40.85 2.87 4.94
C TYR A 5 -39.64 2.32 4.18
N SER A 6 -38.76 1.51 4.81
CA SER A 6 -37.65 0.86 4.09
C SER A 6 -38.19 -0.23 3.15
N ASP A 7 -37.65 -0.28 1.94
CA ASP A 7 -38.03 -1.23 0.88
C ASP A 7 -36.85 -2.15 0.48
N VAL A 8 -35.70 -2.05 1.19
CA VAL A 8 -34.57 -2.94 1.03
C VAL A 8 -33.89 -3.25 2.37
N LYS A 9 -33.41 -4.48 2.48
CA LYS A 9 -32.73 -5.01 3.65
C LYS A 9 -31.36 -5.57 3.26
N PHE A 10 -30.34 -5.18 3.99
CA PHE A 10 -28.98 -5.71 3.88
C PHE A 10 -28.64 -6.53 5.12
N ILE A 11 -27.90 -7.61 4.94
CA ILE A 11 -27.27 -8.39 6.01
C ILE A 11 -25.78 -8.22 5.84
N VAL A 12 -25.13 -7.50 6.76
CA VAL A 12 -23.77 -6.96 6.61
C VAL A 12 -22.82 -7.61 7.61
N GLY A 13 -21.65 -7.98 7.12
CA GLY A 13 -20.55 -8.52 7.90
C GLY A 13 -20.76 -9.93 8.42
N LYS A 14 -19.72 -10.47 9.03
CA LYS A 14 -19.74 -11.79 9.68
C LYS A 14 -20.76 -11.86 10.81
N GLU A 15 -21.01 -10.73 11.48
CA GLU A 15 -21.99 -10.57 12.56
C GLU A 15 -23.45 -10.54 12.05
N ARG A 16 -23.65 -10.54 10.73
CA ARG A 16 -24.97 -10.52 10.08
C ARG A 16 -25.83 -9.34 10.53
N ARG A 17 -25.25 -8.15 10.71
CA ARG A 17 -25.96 -6.95 11.13
C ARG A 17 -27.00 -6.55 10.07
N VAL A 18 -28.24 -6.35 10.52
CA VAL A 18 -29.33 -5.96 9.64
C VAL A 18 -29.34 -4.45 9.45
N VAL A 19 -29.31 -4.00 8.19
CA VAL A 19 -29.42 -2.59 7.81
C VAL A 19 -30.62 -2.41 6.86
N HIS A 20 -31.53 -1.53 7.23
CA HIS A 20 -32.68 -1.15 6.43
C HIS A 20 -32.40 0.11 5.64
N ALA A 21 -32.81 0.16 4.35
CA ALA A 21 -32.54 1.30 3.48
C ALA A 21 -33.67 1.50 2.45
N HIS A 22 -33.50 2.49 1.57
CA HIS A 22 -34.49 2.85 0.54
C HIS A 22 -33.85 2.72 -0.84
N ARG A 23 -34.42 1.86 -1.69
CA ARG A 23 -33.91 1.59 -3.06
C ARG A 23 -33.80 2.85 -3.89
N CYS A 24 -34.80 3.71 -3.86
CA CYS A 24 -34.84 4.94 -4.66
C CYS A 24 -33.63 5.85 -4.30
N ILE A 25 -33.32 6.01 -3.01
CA ILE A 25 -32.19 6.83 -2.57
C ILE A 25 -30.86 6.23 -3.04
N LEU A 26 -30.65 4.94 -2.76
CA LEU A 26 -29.40 4.26 -3.09
C LEU A 26 -29.18 4.17 -4.60
N ALA A 27 -30.22 3.84 -5.37
CA ALA A 27 -30.13 3.72 -6.84
C ALA A 27 -29.86 5.05 -7.52
N CYS A 28 -30.43 6.16 -7.04
CA CYS A 28 -30.16 7.49 -7.57
C CYS A 28 -28.74 7.98 -7.27
N ARG A 29 -28.17 7.55 -6.16
CA ARG A 29 -26.88 8.03 -5.66
C ARG A 29 -25.70 7.14 -6.04
N CYS A 30 -25.94 5.86 -6.36
CA CYS A 30 -24.89 4.88 -6.62
C CYS A 30 -25.30 3.91 -7.73
N LYS A 31 -24.49 3.88 -8.80
CA LYS A 31 -24.73 3.00 -9.96
C LYS A 31 -24.67 1.51 -9.61
N VAL A 32 -23.81 1.13 -8.64
CA VAL A 32 -23.70 -0.26 -8.19
C VAL A 32 -24.99 -0.73 -7.55
N PHE A 33 -25.57 0.05 -6.62
CA PHE A 33 -26.88 -0.27 -6.02
C PHE A 33 -27.99 -0.28 -7.05
N ASN A 34 -27.98 0.66 -8.01
CA ASN A 34 -28.93 0.64 -9.12
C ASN A 34 -28.85 -0.69 -9.89
N GLY A 35 -27.65 -1.13 -10.26
CA GLY A 35 -27.43 -2.41 -10.94
C GLY A 35 -27.91 -3.60 -10.11
N MET A 36 -27.55 -3.67 -8.82
CA MET A 36 -27.98 -4.73 -7.90
C MET A 36 -29.52 -4.85 -7.82
N PHE A 37 -30.21 -3.72 -7.72
CA PHE A 37 -31.67 -3.71 -7.62
C PHE A 37 -32.34 -4.08 -8.95
N SER A 38 -31.83 -3.64 -10.07
CA SER A 38 -32.31 -3.98 -11.40
C SER A 38 -32.22 -5.48 -11.67
N HIS A 39 -31.10 -6.11 -11.32
CA HIS A 39 -30.93 -7.56 -11.43
C HIS A 39 -31.89 -8.34 -10.55
N GLN A 40 -32.14 -7.89 -9.33
CA GLN A 40 -33.11 -8.55 -8.43
C GLN A 40 -34.56 -8.46 -8.99
N LEU A 41 -34.92 -7.33 -9.57
CA LEU A 41 -36.24 -7.15 -10.18
C LEU A 41 -36.45 -8.05 -11.40
N GLN A 42 -35.43 -8.27 -12.21
CA GLN A 42 -35.47 -9.15 -13.39
C GLN A 42 -35.54 -10.64 -13.00
N ALA A 43 -34.92 -11.03 -11.89
CA ALA A 43 -34.89 -12.41 -11.40
C ALA A 43 -36.15 -12.80 -10.58
N ALA A 44 -36.89 -11.82 -10.09
CA ALA A 44 -38.06 -12.08 -9.24
C ALA A 44 -39.26 -12.59 -10.07
N LYS A 45 -39.73 -13.81 -9.77
CA LYS A 45 -41.06 -14.25 -10.21
C LYS A 45 -42.13 -13.38 -9.52
N PRO A 46 -43.32 -13.18 -10.13
CA PRO A 46 -44.37 -12.29 -9.60
C PRO A 46 -45.13 -12.89 -8.40
N SER A 47 -44.41 -13.32 -7.38
CA SER A 47 -44.99 -13.72 -6.09
C SER A 47 -44.63 -12.65 -5.05
N HIS A 48 -45.66 -12.12 -4.40
CA HIS A 48 -45.56 -11.06 -3.38
C HIS A 48 -44.83 -11.45 -2.08
N GLU A 49 -43.98 -12.48 -2.08
CA GLU A 49 -43.31 -12.95 -0.90
C GLU A 49 -41.92 -12.33 -0.78
N HIS A 50 -41.76 -11.57 0.28
CA HIS A 50 -40.54 -11.07 0.94
C HIS A 50 -39.29 -10.91 0.05
N GLN A 51 -38.99 -9.67 -0.30
CA GLN A 51 -37.75 -9.33 -1.01
C GLN A 51 -36.52 -9.96 -0.29
N VAL A 52 -35.82 -10.84 -0.99
CA VAL A 52 -34.63 -11.49 -0.47
C VAL A 52 -33.61 -10.42 -0.07
N PRO A 53 -33.12 -10.46 1.17
CA PRO A 53 -32.11 -9.47 1.61
C PRO A 53 -30.81 -9.63 0.83
N PHE A 54 -30.09 -8.52 0.61
CA PHE A 54 -28.75 -8.55 0.09
C PHE A 54 -27.76 -8.92 1.20
N VAL A 55 -26.94 -9.94 0.98
CA VAL A 55 -25.91 -10.37 1.93
C VAL A 55 -24.56 -9.82 1.48
N LEU A 56 -23.93 -9.02 2.33
CA LEU A 56 -22.62 -8.40 2.14
C LEU A 56 -21.71 -8.87 3.29
N ALA A 57 -21.16 -10.09 3.17
CA ALA A 57 -20.43 -10.75 4.25
C ALA A 57 -19.03 -10.14 4.49
N ASP A 58 -18.42 -9.58 3.43
CA ASP A 58 -17.02 -9.18 3.41
C ASP A 58 -16.80 -7.73 3.84
N ILE A 59 -17.86 -6.93 3.99
CA ILE A 59 -17.76 -5.54 4.45
C ILE A 59 -18.05 -5.44 5.95
N HIS A 60 -17.19 -4.70 6.67
CA HIS A 60 -17.47 -4.43 8.09
C HIS A 60 -18.72 -3.56 8.25
N PRO A 61 -19.62 -3.85 9.24
CA PRO A 61 -20.87 -3.12 9.40
C PRO A 61 -20.71 -1.61 9.56
N ASP A 62 -19.69 -1.14 10.27
CA ASP A 62 -19.46 0.30 10.49
C ASP A 62 -18.98 0.99 9.21
N VAL A 63 -18.19 0.30 8.37
CA VAL A 63 -17.82 0.79 7.03
C VAL A 63 -19.03 0.94 6.14
N PHE A 64 -19.91 -0.08 6.11
CA PHE A 64 -21.14 0.00 5.34
C PHE A 64 -22.05 1.13 5.84
N LEU A 65 -22.16 1.33 7.16
CA LEU A 65 -22.94 2.43 7.73
C LEU A 65 -22.38 3.80 7.38
N ALA A 66 -21.05 3.96 7.33
CA ALA A 66 -20.40 5.19 6.89
C ALA A 66 -20.71 5.49 5.40
N VAL A 67 -20.70 4.47 4.53
CA VAL A 67 -21.12 4.60 3.13
C VAL A 67 -22.59 4.98 3.04
N MET A 68 -23.47 4.37 3.86
CA MET A 68 -24.89 4.73 3.93
C MET A 68 -25.08 6.17 4.42
N GLU A 69 -24.39 6.59 5.49
CA GLU A 69 -24.40 7.98 5.97
C GLU A 69 -24.11 8.95 4.82
N TYR A 70 -23.04 8.68 4.07
CA TYR A 70 -22.68 9.50 2.92
C TYR A 70 -23.78 9.53 1.84
N LEU A 71 -24.34 8.37 1.48
CA LEU A 71 -25.38 8.30 0.44
C LEU A 71 -26.66 9.05 0.81
N TYR A 72 -27.00 9.11 2.11
CA TYR A 72 -28.19 9.81 2.60
C TYR A 72 -27.98 11.29 2.87
N THR A 73 -26.79 11.67 3.37
CA THR A 73 -26.56 13.00 3.93
C THR A 73 -25.52 13.83 3.16
N ASN A 74 -24.75 13.18 2.29
CA ASN A 74 -23.56 13.74 1.64
C ASN A 74 -22.43 14.09 2.62
N HIS A 75 -22.52 13.61 3.86
CA HIS A 75 -21.49 13.71 4.89
C HIS A 75 -21.09 12.32 5.34
N VAL A 76 -19.87 12.19 5.88
CA VAL A 76 -19.35 10.93 6.42
C VAL A 76 -18.55 11.20 7.68
N THR A 77 -18.78 10.41 8.70
CA THR A 77 -17.98 10.41 9.94
C THR A 77 -16.89 9.38 9.82
N LEU A 78 -15.63 9.82 9.66
CA LEU A 78 -14.45 8.96 9.52
C LEU A 78 -13.63 8.92 10.81
N ASN A 79 -13.01 7.77 11.05
CA ASN A 79 -11.96 7.57 12.04
C ASN A 79 -10.83 6.70 11.44
N ASN A 80 -9.70 6.58 12.13
CA ASN A 80 -8.54 5.86 11.63
C ASN A 80 -8.78 4.36 11.43
N ILE A 81 -9.77 3.78 12.10
CA ILE A 81 -10.08 2.33 12.03
C ILE A 81 -10.78 2.01 10.70
N ILE A 82 -11.75 2.85 10.28
CA ILE A 82 -12.58 2.54 9.12
C ILE A 82 -12.20 3.31 7.86
N ALA A 83 -11.37 4.36 7.96
CA ALA A 83 -11.14 5.29 6.83
C ALA A 83 -10.59 4.61 5.57
N LEU A 84 -9.66 3.66 5.71
CA LEU A 84 -9.09 2.90 4.59
C LEU A 84 -10.12 1.97 3.94
N GLU A 85 -10.94 1.28 4.74
CA GLU A 85 -11.98 0.41 4.21
C GLU A 85 -13.13 1.20 3.57
N VAL A 86 -13.46 2.40 4.11
CA VAL A 86 -14.42 3.32 3.47
C VAL A 86 -13.85 3.85 2.15
N LEU A 87 -12.55 4.13 2.06
CA LEU A 87 -11.87 4.49 0.81
C LEU A 87 -12.01 3.36 -0.23
N THR A 88 -11.73 2.12 0.16
CA THR A 88 -11.91 0.92 -0.69
C THR A 88 -13.34 0.84 -1.20
N SER A 89 -14.31 0.90 -0.31
CA SER A 89 -15.74 0.87 -0.66
C SER A 89 -16.13 2.04 -1.58
N ALA A 90 -15.58 3.24 -1.35
CA ALA A 90 -15.85 4.40 -2.20
C ALA A 90 -15.35 4.20 -3.64
N VAL A 91 -14.20 3.52 -3.82
CA VAL A 91 -13.67 3.17 -5.14
C VAL A 91 -14.54 2.10 -5.80
N GLU A 92 -14.86 1.02 -5.10
CA GLU A 92 -15.68 -0.09 -5.60
C GLU A 92 -17.10 0.36 -5.99
N TYR A 93 -17.71 1.24 -5.19
CA TYR A 93 -19.04 1.78 -5.46
C TYR A 93 -19.04 2.97 -6.43
N GLY A 94 -17.87 3.43 -6.89
CA GLY A 94 -17.74 4.56 -7.80
C GLY A 94 -18.13 5.92 -7.19
N LEU A 95 -17.97 6.09 -5.87
CA LEU A 95 -18.34 7.28 -5.11
C LEU A 95 -17.18 8.26 -5.04
N ASN A 96 -16.92 8.98 -6.13
CA ASN A 96 -15.73 9.82 -6.29
C ASN A 96 -15.57 10.91 -5.22
N ASP A 97 -16.64 11.53 -4.75
CA ASP A 97 -16.54 12.58 -3.75
C ASP A 97 -16.31 12.00 -2.35
N LEU A 98 -16.92 10.84 -2.01
CA LEU A 98 -16.58 10.10 -0.79
C LEU A 98 -15.11 9.69 -0.79
N ARG A 99 -14.60 9.20 -1.93
CA ARG A 99 -13.17 8.87 -2.12
C ARG A 99 -12.26 10.07 -1.80
N LYS A 100 -12.59 11.27 -2.30
CA LYS A 100 -11.81 12.49 -1.99
C LYS A 100 -11.82 12.82 -0.50
N LEU A 101 -12.99 12.71 0.16
CA LEU A 101 -13.10 12.93 1.61
C LEU A 101 -12.23 11.94 2.40
N CYS A 102 -12.23 10.66 2.02
CA CYS A 102 -11.38 9.65 2.64
C CYS A 102 -9.88 9.97 2.44
N VAL A 103 -9.46 10.30 1.21
CA VAL A 103 -8.07 10.68 0.91
C VAL A 103 -7.63 11.88 1.72
N GLU A 104 -8.48 12.90 1.84
CA GLU A 104 -8.20 14.09 2.64
C GLU A 104 -8.05 13.75 4.14
N PHE A 105 -8.97 12.97 4.69
CA PHE A 105 -8.94 12.52 6.09
C PHE A 105 -7.68 11.71 6.38
N ILE A 106 -7.43 10.64 5.61
CA ILE A 106 -6.26 9.76 5.78
C ILE A 106 -4.97 10.57 5.71
N SER A 107 -4.85 11.49 4.73
CA SER A 107 -3.66 12.33 4.59
C SER A 107 -3.36 13.23 5.79
N LYS A 108 -4.39 13.64 6.52
CA LYS A 108 -4.26 14.48 7.74
C LYS A 108 -3.99 13.67 9.00
N THR A 109 -4.31 12.38 8.99
CA THR A 109 -4.26 11.50 10.18
C THR A 109 -3.25 10.38 10.05
N LEU A 110 -2.29 10.48 9.11
CA LEU A 110 -1.22 9.49 8.95
C LEU A 110 -0.43 9.34 10.24
N THR A 111 -0.20 8.10 10.63
CA THR A 111 0.69 7.69 11.73
C THR A 111 1.74 6.72 11.22
N VAL A 112 2.75 6.44 12.03
CA VAL A 112 3.81 5.48 11.67
C VAL A 112 3.22 4.09 11.37
N GLU A 113 2.21 3.67 12.13
CA GLU A 113 1.54 2.38 11.96
C GLU A 113 0.71 2.30 10.68
N LEU A 114 0.01 3.41 10.33
CA LEU A 114 -0.89 3.46 9.18
C LEU A 114 -0.21 3.84 7.86
N GLY A 115 1.02 4.36 7.91
CA GLY A 115 1.70 4.91 6.72
C GLY A 115 1.84 3.91 5.58
N CYS A 116 2.24 2.68 5.89
CA CYS A 116 2.40 1.61 4.89
C CYS A 116 1.05 1.06 4.40
N GLU A 117 0.07 0.90 5.29
CA GLU A 117 -1.28 0.45 4.89
C GLU A 117 -1.94 1.47 3.96
N ALA A 118 -1.82 2.77 4.27
CA ALA A 118 -2.32 3.83 3.42
C ALA A 118 -1.60 3.88 2.06
N LEU A 119 -0.27 3.65 2.03
CA LEU A 119 0.49 3.54 0.80
C LEU A 119 0.04 2.33 -0.01
N GLN A 120 -0.15 1.18 0.62
CA GLN A 120 -0.63 -0.04 -0.04
C GLN A 120 -1.99 0.18 -0.69
N ALA A 121 -2.95 0.78 0.03
CA ALA A 121 -4.25 1.14 -0.52
C ALA A 121 -4.13 2.13 -1.69
N ALA A 122 -3.26 3.14 -1.56
CA ALA A 122 -3.03 4.12 -2.61
C ALA A 122 -2.45 3.49 -3.90
N VAL A 123 -1.54 2.52 -3.76
CA VAL A 123 -0.95 1.78 -4.89
C VAL A 123 -2.00 0.87 -5.53
N THR A 124 -2.70 0.08 -4.73
CA THR A 124 -3.72 -0.88 -5.19
C THR A 124 -4.85 -0.19 -5.97
N TYR A 125 -5.33 0.95 -5.46
CA TYR A 125 -6.46 1.67 -6.06
C TYR A 125 -6.04 2.84 -6.97
N GLY A 126 -4.75 2.97 -7.30
CA GLY A 126 -4.24 3.99 -8.21
C GLY A 126 -4.45 5.43 -7.73
N GLN A 127 -4.42 5.67 -6.39
CA GLN A 127 -4.65 6.98 -5.80
C GLN A 127 -3.34 7.78 -5.73
N THR A 128 -2.96 8.44 -6.82
CA THR A 128 -1.68 9.15 -6.97
C THR A 128 -1.46 10.22 -5.90
N ASP A 129 -2.47 11.02 -5.57
CA ASP A 129 -2.36 12.07 -4.54
C ASP A 129 -2.09 11.49 -3.15
N LEU A 130 -2.80 10.40 -2.78
CA LEU A 130 -2.60 9.71 -1.51
C LEU A 130 -1.22 9.05 -1.48
N LYS A 131 -0.82 8.40 -2.58
CA LYS A 131 0.51 7.79 -2.73
C LYS A 131 1.63 8.79 -2.45
N GLN A 132 1.57 9.99 -3.06
CA GLN A 132 2.57 11.03 -2.84
C GLN A 132 2.63 11.50 -1.38
N LYS A 133 1.48 11.69 -0.74
CA LYS A 133 1.42 12.10 0.67
C LYS A 133 1.93 11.02 1.61
N CYS A 134 1.61 9.74 1.35
CA CYS A 134 2.13 8.61 2.11
C CYS A 134 3.65 8.50 1.95
N LEU A 135 4.17 8.63 0.73
CA LEU A 135 5.62 8.61 0.48
C LEU A 135 6.33 9.74 1.22
N ALA A 136 5.83 10.98 1.14
CA ALA A 136 6.42 12.11 1.87
C ALA A 136 6.42 11.91 3.40
N PHE A 137 5.41 11.24 3.94
CA PHE A 137 5.37 10.86 5.35
C PHE A 137 6.38 9.77 5.69
N ILE A 138 6.45 8.71 4.87
CA ILE A 138 7.41 7.59 5.03
C ILE A 138 8.85 8.08 4.93
N GLU A 139 9.16 8.97 3.99
CA GLU A 139 10.47 9.59 3.81
C GLU A 139 10.95 10.32 5.06
N ARG A 140 10.03 10.93 5.79
CA ARG A 140 10.34 11.66 7.02
C ARG A 140 10.55 10.75 8.23
N PHE A 141 9.79 9.66 8.32
CA PHE A 141 9.76 8.74 9.46
C PHE A 141 10.26 7.35 9.09
N THR A 142 11.23 7.27 8.17
CA THR A 142 11.68 5.99 7.58
C THR A 142 12.16 5.02 8.64
N GLU A 143 12.96 5.46 9.62
CA GLU A 143 13.56 4.60 10.66
C GLU A 143 12.52 3.93 11.57
N GLU A 144 11.42 4.62 11.85
CA GLU A 144 10.31 4.08 12.63
C GLU A 144 9.46 3.13 11.79
N ILE A 145 9.15 3.54 10.58
CA ILE A 145 8.24 2.83 9.68
C ILE A 145 8.78 1.47 9.25
N ILE A 146 10.07 1.34 8.95
CA ILE A 146 10.67 0.06 8.55
C ILE A 146 10.60 -1.02 9.63
N LYS A 147 10.35 -0.63 10.89
CA LYS A 147 10.21 -1.54 12.03
C LYS A 147 8.77 -2.01 12.23
N THR A 148 7.81 -1.40 11.56
CA THR A 148 6.39 -1.74 11.71
C THR A 148 6.04 -3.07 11.03
N GLN A 149 4.96 -3.68 11.49
CA GLN A 149 4.43 -4.87 10.83
C GLN A 149 3.86 -4.51 9.46
N SER A 150 3.20 -3.36 9.31
CA SER A 150 2.63 -2.89 8.06
C SER A 150 3.69 -2.71 6.95
N PHE A 151 4.95 -2.40 7.30
CA PHE A 151 6.06 -2.40 6.33
C PHE A 151 6.35 -3.80 5.80
N ARG A 152 6.35 -4.83 6.67
CA ARG A 152 6.60 -6.22 6.28
C ARG A 152 5.45 -6.83 5.47
N GLU A 153 4.26 -6.25 5.53
CA GLU A 153 3.05 -6.67 4.81
C GLU A 153 2.85 -5.94 3.48
N LEU A 154 3.74 -5.01 3.11
CA LEU A 154 3.67 -4.32 1.82
C LEU A 154 3.77 -5.30 0.65
N SER A 155 3.04 -5.01 -0.43
CA SER A 155 3.32 -5.67 -1.71
C SER A 155 4.66 -5.23 -2.28
N ASP A 156 5.19 -5.98 -3.23
CA ASP A 156 6.38 -5.64 -4.01
C ASP A 156 6.29 -4.23 -4.63
N LEU A 157 5.15 -3.89 -5.23
CA LEU A 157 4.90 -2.55 -5.81
C LEU A 157 4.87 -1.44 -4.76
N GLY A 158 4.31 -1.73 -3.57
CA GLY A 158 4.32 -0.81 -2.43
C GLY A 158 5.75 -0.54 -1.96
N LEU A 159 6.51 -1.59 -1.73
CA LEU A 159 7.90 -1.49 -1.28
C LEU A 159 8.80 -0.84 -2.34
N LEU A 160 8.67 -1.22 -3.63
CA LEU A 160 9.39 -0.57 -4.72
C LEU A 160 9.14 0.94 -4.79
N SER A 161 7.89 1.37 -4.53
CA SER A 161 7.57 2.79 -4.50
C SER A 161 8.35 3.55 -3.41
N ILE A 162 8.65 2.90 -2.28
CA ILE A 162 9.50 3.44 -1.22
C ILE A 162 10.96 3.46 -1.67
N LEU A 163 11.47 2.34 -2.18
CA LEU A 163 12.88 2.19 -2.56
C LEU A 163 13.30 3.11 -3.71
N GLN A 164 12.37 3.55 -4.55
CA GLN A 164 12.64 4.50 -5.62
C GLN A 164 12.89 5.93 -5.12
N SER A 165 12.49 6.26 -3.89
CA SER A 165 12.67 7.61 -3.35
C SER A 165 14.14 7.90 -2.97
N ASP A 166 14.60 9.10 -3.33
CA ASP A 166 15.88 9.66 -2.90
C ASP A 166 15.79 10.38 -1.55
N GLN A 167 14.56 10.58 -1.03
CA GLN A 167 14.30 11.38 0.17
C GLN A 167 14.23 10.54 1.47
N LEU A 168 14.45 9.23 1.40
CA LEU A 168 14.45 8.37 2.59
C LEU A 168 15.50 8.82 3.60
N SER A 169 15.08 9.03 4.85
CA SER A 169 15.95 9.48 5.95
C SER A 169 16.61 8.30 6.68
N ILE A 170 17.22 7.38 5.91
CA ILE A 170 17.90 6.18 6.43
C ILE A 170 19.08 5.82 5.54
N ASP A 171 20.09 5.19 6.13
CA ASP A 171 21.23 4.62 5.39
C ASP A 171 20.87 3.31 4.69
N GLU A 172 21.65 2.91 3.70
CA GLU A 172 21.36 1.75 2.87
C GLU A 172 21.45 0.42 3.66
N VAL A 173 22.39 0.30 4.62
CA VAL A 173 22.56 -0.94 5.40
C VAL A 173 21.29 -1.32 6.17
N PRO A 174 20.72 -0.46 7.06
CA PRO A 174 19.49 -0.79 7.75
C PRO A 174 18.28 -0.92 6.82
N LEU A 175 18.27 -0.24 5.67
CA LEU A 175 17.22 -0.39 4.67
C LEU A 175 17.26 -1.78 4.01
N ILE A 176 18.45 -2.27 3.65
CA ILE A 176 18.64 -3.63 3.13
C ILE A 176 18.18 -4.68 4.15
N GLN A 177 18.51 -4.48 5.44
CA GLN A 177 18.08 -5.38 6.49
C GLN A 177 16.55 -5.43 6.63
N ALA A 178 15.88 -4.27 6.55
CA ALA A 178 14.42 -4.22 6.56
C ALA A 178 13.79 -4.92 5.33
N VAL A 179 14.40 -4.78 4.15
CA VAL A 179 13.96 -5.49 2.94
C VAL A 179 14.17 -7.00 3.08
N ARG A 180 15.26 -7.43 3.73
CA ARG A 180 15.50 -8.85 4.03
C ARG A 180 14.41 -9.43 4.94
N GLU A 181 14.07 -8.72 6.02
CA GLU A 181 12.98 -9.13 6.92
C GLU A 181 11.63 -9.20 6.17
N TRP A 182 11.33 -8.21 5.34
CA TRP A 182 10.15 -8.21 4.48
C TRP A 182 10.12 -9.44 3.56
N ALA A 183 11.22 -9.76 2.91
CA ALA A 183 11.32 -10.89 1.99
C ALA A 183 11.12 -12.25 2.70
N HIS A 184 11.69 -12.41 3.90
CA HIS A 184 11.49 -13.61 4.70
C HIS A 184 10.04 -13.80 5.15
N VAL A 185 9.38 -12.71 5.62
CA VAL A 185 7.97 -12.77 6.01
C VAL A 185 7.10 -13.16 4.82
N ASN A 186 7.28 -12.51 3.67
CA ASN A 186 6.48 -12.79 2.48
C ASN A 186 6.81 -14.16 1.84
N SER A 187 8.04 -14.63 1.96
CA SER A 187 8.43 -15.99 1.54
C SER A 187 7.62 -17.06 2.28
N VAL A 188 7.42 -16.88 3.57
CA VAL A 188 6.59 -17.83 4.37
C VAL A 188 5.11 -17.71 3.99
N VAL A 189 4.59 -16.49 3.82
CA VAL A 189 3.17 -16.27 3.48
C VAL A 189 2.81 -16.78 2.10
N LEU A 190 3.71 -16.58 1.12
CA LEU A 190 3.49 -16.99 -0.27
C LEU A 190 3.96 -18.40 -0.59
N GLU A 191 4.64 -19.07 0.35
CA GLU A 191 5.24 -20.40 0.18
C GLU A 191 6.23 -20.48 -0.99
N VAL A 192 7.00 -19.40 -1.24
CA VAL A 192 8.02 -19.33 -2.30
C VAL A 192 9.37 -18.91 -1.74
N PRO A 193 10.50 -19.26 -2.39
CA PRO A 193 11.83 -18.86 -1.94
C PRO A 193 12.01 -17.35 -1.82
N VAL A 194 12.83 -16.91 -0.86
CA VAL A 194 13.16 -15.50 -0.59
C VAL A 194 13.66 -14.80 -1.85
N SER A 195 14.53 -15.46 -2.63
CA SER A 195 15.06 -14.92 -3.90
C SER A 195 14.00 -14.66 -4.97
N VAL A 196 12.90 -15.43 -4.95
CA VAL A 196 11.77 -15.23 -5.88
C VAL A 196 10.90 -14.08 -5.45
N VAL A 197 10.57 -14.01 -4.15
CA VAL A 197 9.79 -12.88 -3.58
C VAL A 197 10.47 -11.55 -3.80
N ALA A 198 11.78 -11.50 -3.61
CA ALA A 198 12.55 -10.27 -3.63
C ALA A 198 13.07 -9.86 -5.03
N LEU A 199 12.87 -10.67 -6.06
CA LEU A 199 13.50 -10.55 -7.38
C LEU A 199 13.44 -9.15 -8.00
N ASP A 200 12.30 -8.49 -7.90
CA ASP A 200 12.12 -7.14 -8.44
C ASP A 200 12.48 -6.06 -7.42
N VAL A 201 12.22 -6.32 -6.13
CA VAL A 201 12.47 -5.37 -5.05
C VAL A 201 13.97 -5.09 -4.87
N VAL A 202 14.81 -6.12 -4.94
CA VAL A 202 16.27 -5.97 -4.77
C VAL A 202 16.91 -5.09 -5.84
N LYS A 203 16.28 -4.93 -7.01
CA LYS A 203 16.73 -4.00 -8.06
C LYS A 203 16.70 -2.54 -7.61
N GLY A 204 15.90 -2.21 -6.60
CA GLY A 204 15.82 -0.88 -6.00
C GLY A 204 16.86 -0.60 -4.92
N LEU A 205 17.64 -1.60 -4.50
CA LEU A 205 18.71 -1.46 -3.51
C LEU A 205 19.97 -0.82 -4.13
N ARG A 206 20.59 0.10 -3.42
CA ARG A 206 21.73 0.90 -3.92
C ARG A 206 23.04 0.38 -3.36
N LEU A 207 23.43 -0.85 -3.75
CA LEU A 207 24.62 -1.52 -3.23
C LEU A 207 25.92 -0.75 -3.49
N PHE A 208 25.95 0.12 -4.50
CA PHE A 208 27.08 1.00 -4.81
C PHE A 208 27.38 2.03 -3.71
N LEU A 209 26.41 2.27 -2.80
CA LEU A 209 26.57 3.19 -1.68
C LEU A 209 27.22 2.54 -0.44
N LEU A 210 27.32 1.21 -0.43
CA LEU A 210 27.91 0.45 0.68
C LEU A 210 29.44 0.55 0.68
N SER A 211 30.04 0.51 1.88
CA SER A 211 31.49 0.34 1.99
C SER A 211 31.91 -1.09 1.63
N PRO A 212 33.22 -1.36 1.35
CA PRO A 212 33.72 -2.72 1.18
C PRO A 212 33.45 -3.64 2.39
N GLU A 213 33.48 -3.09 3.61
CA GLU A 213 33.18 -3.79 4.85
C GLU A 213 31.71 -4.18 4.92
N ASP A 214 30.81 -3.23 4.58
CA ASP A 214 29.35 -3.46 4.50
C ASP A 214 29.04 -4.53 3.44
N LEU A 215 29.67 -4.43 2.25
CA LEU A 215 29.51 -5.43 1.17
C LEU A 215 29.99 -6.81 1.58
N THR A 216 31.10 -6.92 2.29
CA THR A 216 31.61 -8.19 2.81
C THR A 216 30.61 -8.83 3.79
N THR A 217 29.99 -8.02 4.64
CA THR A 217 29.00 -8.48 5.59
C THR A 217 27.71 -8.92 4.87
N LEU A 218 27.25 -8.11 3.91
CA LEU A 218 26.09 -8.41 3.07
C LEU A 218 26.27 -9.73 2.32
N GLU A 219 27.45 -9.97 1.72
CA GLU A 219 27.75 -11.19 0.98
C GLU A 219 27.70 -12.43 1.86
N LYS A 220 28.24 -12.36 3.08
CA LYS A 220 28.16 -13.46 4.06
C LYS A 220 26.72 -13.77 4.47
N GLU A 221 25.89 -12.76 4.63
CA GLU A 221 24.45 -12.93 4.92
C GLU A 221 23.72 -13.51 3.72
N ASN A 222 24.04 -13.02 2.51
CA ASN A 222 23.42 -13.45 1.27
C ASN A 222 23.68 -14.93 0.93
N MET A 223 24.81 -15.49 1.40
CA MET A 223 25.09 -16.93 1.27
C MET A 223 24.06 -17.81 2.01
N LYS A 224 23.29 -17.25 2.93
CA LYS A 224 22.30 -18.01 3.73
C LYS A 224 20.92 -18.02 3.12
N ASP A 225 20.53 -16.92 2.46
CA ASP A 225 19.16 -16.68 2.02
C ASP A 225 19.01 -16.39 0.51
N GLU A 226 20.13 -16.17 -0.18
CA GLU A 226 20.18 -15.85 -1.62
C GLU A 226 19.23 -14.71 -2.00
N LEU A 227 19.04 -13.74 -1.08
CA LEU A 227 18.12 -12.61 -1.26
C LEU A 227 18.46 -11.79 -2.51
N ILE A 228 19.75 -11.45 -2.66
CA ILE A 228 20.26 -10.58 -3.72
C ILE A 228 21.02 -11.43 -4.74
N PRO A 229 20.76 -11.28 -6.06
CA PRO A 229 21.53 -11.98 -7.08
C PRO A 229 23.03 -11.69 -6.98
N GLU A 230 23.86 -12.72 -7.05
CA GLU A 230 25.33 -12.61 -6.98
C GLU A 230 25.87 -11.62 -8.03
N SER A 231 25.25 -11.57 -9.20
CA SER A 231 25.62 -10.62 -10.26
C SER A 231 25.49 -9.15 -9.82
N GLN A 232 24.53 -8.84 -8.97
CA GLN A 232 24.32 -7.48 -8.43
C GLN A 232 25.39 -7.13 -7.39
N ILE A 233 25.74 -8.08 -6.52
CA ILE A 233 26.85 -7.93 -5.56
C ILE A 233 28.19 -7.79 -6.29
N ALA A 234 28.42 -8.63 -7.30
CA ALA A 234 29.63 -8.57 -8.13
C ALA A 234 29.78 -7.23 -8.86
N GLN A 235 28.67 -6.62 -9.30
CA GLN A 235 28.68 -5.27 -9.90
C GLN A 235 29.11 -4.20 -8.88
N ALA A 236 28.65 -4.29 -7.63
CA ALA A 236 29.08 -3.37 -6.57
C ALA A 236 30.58 -3.52 -6.27
N TRP A 237 31.11 -4.74 -6.19
CA TRP A 237 32.56 -4.99 -6.06
C TRP A 237 33.35 -4.46 -7.25
N LYS A 238 32.86 -4.67 -8.47
CA LYS A 238 33.48 -4.16 -9.69
C LYS A 238 33.57 -2.62 -9.69
N PHE A 239 32.54 -1.95 -9.18
CA PHE A 239 32.56 -0.50 -8.99
C PHE A 239 33.66 -0.06 -8.03
N HIS A 240 33.83 -0.71 -6.87
CA HIS A 240 34.91 -0.41 -5.93
C HIS A 240 36.29 -0.60 -6.54
N ALA A 241 36.48 -1.62 -7.39
CA ALA A 241 37.74 -1.91 -8.04
C ALA A 241 38.08 -0.91 -9.17
N LEU A 242 37.07 -0.56 -9.99
CA LEU A 242 37.28 0.22 -11.22
C LEU A 242 36.96 1.72 -11.04
N LYS A 243 36.18 2.08 -10.01
CA LYS A 243 35.73 3.46 -9.74
C LYS A 243 35.05 4.12 -10.95
N LYS A 244 34.33 3.33 -11.75
CA LYS A 244 33.60 3.77 -12.94
C LYS A 244 32.11 3.57 -12.77
N VAL A 245 31.34 4.65 -12.96
CA VAL A 245 29.88 4.63 -12.96
C VAL A 245 29.38 4.18 -14.34
N ASN A 246 28.41 3.29 -14.35
CA ASN A 246 27.69 2.92 -15.56
C ASN A 246 26.47 3.85 -15.73
N GLU A 247 26.44 4.66 -16.79
CA GLU A 247 25.37 5.65 -17.04
C GLU A 247 23.96 5.01 -17.09
N ALA A 248 23.85 3.76 -17.54
CA ALA A 248 22.57 3.04 -17.59
C ALA A 248 21.96 2.74 -16.20
N GLN A 249 22.75 2.84 -15.12
CA GLN A 249 22.35 2.58 -13.75
C GLN A 249 22.49 3.82 -12.85
N SER A 250 22.45 5.01 -13.44
CA SER A 250 22.76 6.28 -12.74
C SER A 250 21.96 6.50 -11.46
N TYR A 251 20.67 6.08 -11.41
CA TYR A 251 19.84 6.22 -10.21
C TYR A 251 20.31 5.37 -9.01
N LEU A 252 21.00 4.24 -9.24
CA LEU A 252 21.53 3.38 -8.17
C LEU A 252 22.80 3.97 -7.51
N PHE A 253 23.42 4.94 -8.17
CA PHE A 253 24.56 5.67 -7.64
C PHE A 253 24.17 6.96 -6.91
N GLN A 254 22.91 7.36 -6.98
CA GLN A 254 22.39 8.54 -6.33
C GLN A 254 22.23 8.29 -4.82
N ARG A 255 22.78 9.18 -3.99
CA ARG A 255 22.64 9.08 -2.54
C ARG A 255 21.23 9.44 -2.10
N ARG A 256 20.67 8.67 -1.16
CA ARG A 256 19.44 9.04 -0.45
C ARG A 256 19.78 10.11 0.59
N LYS A 257 18.77 10.83 1.06
CA LYS A 257 18.93 11.86 2.09
C LYS A 257 19.60 11.34 3.37
N GLY A 258 19.30 10.12 3.80
CA GLY A 258 19.85 9.47 4.98
C GLY A 258 21.14 8.69 4.74
N THR A 259 21.68 8.67 3.52
CA THR A 259 22.92 7.96 3.22
C THR A 259 24.08 8.53 3.99
N LEU A 260 24.76 7.71 4.79
CA LEU A 260 25.97 8.08 5.52
C LEU A 260 27.12 8.33 4.53
N PRO A 261 27.93 9.40 4.73
CA PRO A 261 29.07 9.66 3.87
C PRO A 261 30.14 8.58 4.02
N ARG A 262 30.67 8.08 2.89
CA ARG A 262 31.75 7.09 2.80
C ARG A 262 32.83 7.60 1.83
N GLU A 263 34.07 7.17 2.02
CA GLU A 263 35.21 7.65 1.21
C GLU A 263 35.03 7.50 -0.30
N HIS A 264 34.46 6.36 -0.74
CA HIS A 264 34.24 6.09 -2.16
C HIS A 264 33.14 6.92 -2.81
N HIS A 265 32.31 7.63 -2.03
CA HIS A 265 31.19 8.42 -2.57
C HIS A 265 31.67 9.58 -3.47
N HIS A 266 32.89 10.05 -3.34
CA HIS A 266 33.46 11.06 -4.25
C HIS A 266 33.58 10.56 -5.70
N TYR A 267 33.61 9.24 -5.93
CA TYR A 267 33.58 8.66 -7.28
C TYR A 267 32.16 8.56 -7.87
N LEU A 268 31.11 8.79 -7.06
CA LEU A 268 29.72 8.77 -7.50
C LEU A 268 29.28 10.12 -8.11
N GLU A 269 29.98 11.18 -7.76
CA GLU A 269 29.67 12.53 -8.27
C GLU A 269 30.30 12.69 -9.66
N PRO A 270 29.55 13.23 -10.65
CA PRO A 270 30.13 13.54 -11.94
C PRO A 270 31.28 14.53 -11.72
N PRO A 271 32.41 14.43 -12.50
CA PRO A 271 33.54 15.35 -12.36
C PRO A 271 33.02 16.77 -12.48
N SER A 272 33.26 17.57 -11.46
CA SER A 272 32.95 19.00 -11.45
C SER A 272 33.60 19.65 -12.68
N LYS A 273 32.77 20.23 -13.55
CA LYS A 273 33.19 20.96 -14.74
C LYS A 273 33.91 22.24 -14.34
#